data_567ef0f2e2a779a00190cd71729a79d4
#
_entry.id   567ef0f2e2a779a00190cd71729a79d4
#
_cell.length_a   1.000
_cell.length_b   1.000
_cell.length_c   1.000
_cell.angle_alpha   90.00
_cell.angle_beta   90.00
_cell.angle_gamma   90.00
#
_symmetry.space_group_name_H-M   'P 1'
#
loop_
_entity.id
_entity.type
_entity.pdbx_description
1 polymer ?
#
loop_
_entity_poly.entity_id
_entity_poly.type
_entity_poly.pdbx_seq_one_letter_code
_entity_poly.pdbx_strand_id
1 'polypeptide(L)'
;MSGASSAPFRIAAARGVKEGEACISPASHSAFRNPVEMMQFIARLRMLSGGKPTGFKFCLGHPWEWFAIVKAMLVTGITPDFIVVDGAEGGTGAAPVEFSDHVGAPLQEGLLLVHNTLVGVNLRHRIRLGAAGKVITAFDIARMMSLGADWCNCGRGFMMALGCIQAQSCHTGHCPTGVTTQDPLRQQALVVPDKATRVAQFHRSTLHALQELVQAAGLRHPKDITAHHIVRRISDTEVRLLSNLITRMQPGALLGPLDAQHNVFRLYWPLANAHSFQASEPALEPSVPHHVELAQAAAVGTAAAVAGDASV
;
A
#
# COMPACT_ATOMS: atom_id res chain seq x y z
N MET A 1 -5.79 1.70 -23.86
CA MET A 1 -4.54 2.39 -24.27
C MET A 1 -4.60 3.79 -23.68
N SER A 2 -3.94 4.02 -22.55
CA SER A 2 -3.87 5.34 -21.91
C SER A 2 -3.11 6.29 -22.82
N GLY A 3 -3.66 7.47 -23.06
CA GLY A 3 -3.05 8.51 -23.90
C GLY A 3 -1.65 8.85 -23.41
N ALA A 4 -0.66 8.35 -24.12
CA ALA A 4 0.72 8.68 -23.91
C ALA A 4 0.91 10.13 -24.31
N SER A 5 1.02 11.05 -23.35
CA SER A 5 1.43 12.42 -23.63
C SER A 5 2.87 12.41 -24.10
N SER A 6 3.15 13.08 -25.21
CA SER A 6 4.52 13.30 -25.71
C SER A 6 5.39 13.91 -24.60
N ALA A 7 6.54 13.29 -24.33
CA ALA A 7 7.43 13.75 -23.26
C ALA A 7 8.10 15.07 -23.67
N PRO A 8 7.97 16.17 -22.89
CA PRO A 8 8.71 17.40 -23.11
C PRO A 8 10.23 17.14 -23.02
N PHE A 9 11.04 17.98 -23.67
CA PHE A 9 12.50 17.85 -23.78
C PHE A 9 13.20 17.43 -22.47
N ARG A 10 12.90 18.09 -21.34
CA ARG A 10 13.53 17.78 -20.05
C ARG A 10 13.16 16.38 -19.52
N ILE A 11 11.93 15.96 -19.73
CA ILE A 11 11.46 14.62 -19.31
C ILE A 11 12.05 13.56 -20.24
N ALA A 12 12.08 13.81 -21.53
CA ALA A 12 12.66 12.92 -22.53
C ALA A 12 14.16 12.66 -22.26
N ALA A 13 14.92 13.72 -22.01
CA ALA A 13 16.32 13.62 -21.63
C ALA A 13 16.55 12.84 -20.33
N ALA A 14 15.75 13.11 -19.29
CA ALA A 14 15.87 12.42 -18.00
C ALA A 14 15.51 10.92 -18.08
N ARG A 15 14.62 10.55 -19.00
CA ARG A 15 14.15 9.15 -19.20
C ARG A 15 14.89 8.42 -20.32
N GLY A 16 15.77 9.08 -21.05
CA GLY A 16 16.51 8.48 -22.18
C GLY A 16 15.60 8.08 -23.34
N VAL A 17 14.49 8.80 -23.56
CA VAL A 17 13.59 8.63 -24.70
C VAL A 17 13.67 9.84 -25.64
N LYS A 18 13.21 9.70 -26.89
CA LYS A 18 13.18 10.85 -27.81
C LYS A 18 12.08 11.84 -27.41
N GLU A 19 12.36 13.12 -27.65
CA GLU A 19 11.37 14.18 -27.45
C GLU A 19 10.16 13.96 -28.36
N GLY A 20 8.96 14.18 -27.81
CA GLY A 20 7.72 13.98 -28.55
C GLY A 20 7.25 12.53 -28.65
N GLU A 21 8.06 11.55 -28.23
CA GLU A 21 7.65 10.15 -28.16
C GLU A 21 6.97 9.82 -26.83
N ALA A 22 6.05 8.85 -26.88
CA ALA A 22 5.36 8.34 -25.70
C ALA A 22 6.34 7.53 -24.84
N CYS A 23 6.43 7.85 -23.55
CA CYS A 23 7.19 7.06 -22.59
C CYS A 23 6.27 6.03 -21.92
N ILE A 24 6.36 4.78 -22.37
CA ILE A 24 5.57 3.67 -21.82
C ILE A 24 6.36 3.01 -20.68
N SER A 25 5.76 2.95 -19.48
CA SER A 25 6.35 2.21 -18.38
C SER A 25 6.34 0.71 -18.68
N PRO A 26 7.49 0.01 -18.51
CA PRO A 26 7.54 -1.43 -18.75
C PRO A 26 6.72 -2.19 -17.70
N ALA A 27 6.19 -3.37 -18.08
CA ALA A 27 5.45 -4.25 -17.18
C ALA A 27 6.35 -4.88 -16.10
N SER A 28 7.66 -4.96 -16.32
CA SER A 28 8.62 -5.53 -15.39
C SER A 28 9.91 -4.70 -15.36
N HIS A 29 10.67 -4.83 -14.26
CA HIS A 29 11.96 -4.15 -14.12
C HIS A 29 13.03 -4.83 -14.97
N SER A 30 13.85 -4.04 -15.69
CA SER A 30 14.87 -4.56 -16.60
C SER A 30 16.09 -5.17 -15.89
N ALA A 31 16.36 -4.79 -14.62
CA ALA A 31 17.56 -5.21 -13.89
C ALA A 31 17.38 -6.54 -13.12
N PHE A 32 16.16 -7.06 -13.00
CA PHE A 32 15.89 -8.34 -12.34
C PHE A 32 14.59 -8.96 -12.87
N ARG A 33 14.52 -10.31 -12.86
CA ARG A 33 13.38 -11.08 -13.36
C ARG A 33 12.71 -11.94 -12.28
N ASN A 34 13.37 -12.10 -11.14
CA ASN A 34 12.90 -12.92 -10.03
C ASN A 34 13.26 -12.27 -8.68
N PRO A 35 12.69 -12.74 -7.57
CA PRO A 35 12.95 -12.16 -6.24
C PRO A 35 14.41 -12.24 -5.78
N VAL A 36 15.14 -13.31 -6.12
CA VAL A 36 16.57 -13.44 -5.76
C VAL A 36 17.40 -12.39 -6.49
N GLU A 37 17.19 -12.21 -7.79
CA GLU A 37 17.86 -11.16 -8.56
C GLU A 37 17.51 -9.76 -8.05
N MET A 38 16.26 -9.55 -7.59
CA MET A 38 15.83 -8.29 -6.94
C MET A 38 16.66 -8.02 -5.68
N MET A 39 16.89 -9.02 -4.82
CA MET A 39 17.74 -8.86 -3.63
C MET A 39 19.19 -8.55 -4.00
N GLN A 40 19.74 -9.22 -5.01
CA GLN A 40 21.08 -8.94 -5.53
C GLN A 40 21.19 -7.51 -6.10
N PHE A 41 20.17 -7.06 -6.80
CA PHE A 41 20.09 -5.68 -7.30
C PHE A 41 20.09 -4.65 -6.17
N ILE A 42 19.32 -4.87 -5.08
CA ILE A 42 19.31 -4.02 -3.89
C ILE A 42 20.71 -3.98 -3.25
N ALA A 43 21.38 -5.12 -3.11
CA ALA A 43 22.75 -5.17 -2.59
C ALA A 43 23.73 -4.39 -3.48
N ARG A 44 23.60 -4.51 -4.80
CA ARG A 44 24.41 -3.76 -5.76
C ARG A 44 24.19 -2.24 -5.64
N LEU A 45 22.95 -1.79 -5.51
CA LEU A 45 22.63 -0.37 -5.31
C LEU A 45 23.23 0.16 -4.00
N ARG A 46 23.16 -0.60 -2.92
CA ARG A 46 23.79 -0.25 -1.64
C ARG A 46 25.31 -0.11 -1.77
N MET A 47 25.94 -1.03 -2.47
CA MET A 47 27.38 -0.97 -2.74
C MET A 47 27.75 0.26 -3.57
N LEU A 48 27.04 0.50 -4.69
CA LEU A 48 27.32 1.62 -5.60
C LEU A 48 27.06 2.99 -4.96
N SER A 49 26.15 3.07 -4.00
CA SER A 49 25.86 4.31 -3.27
C SER A 49 26.83 4.58 -2.11
N GLY A 50 27.85 3.75 -1.91
CA GLY A 50 28.75 3.87 -0.77
C GLY A 50 28.11 3.50 0.57
N GLY A 51 27.22 2.51 0.59
CA GLY A 51 26.58 2.00 1.81
C GLY A 51 25.34 2.78 2.28
N LYS A 52 24.77 3.65 1.43
CA LYS A 52 23.53 4.37 1.78
C LYS A 52 22.35 3.39 1.92
N PRO A 53 21.37 3.68 2.80
CA PRO A 53 20.17 2.87 2.94
C PRO A 53 19.46 2.68 1.60
N THR A 54 19.17 1.43 1.25
CA THR A 54 18.53 1.06 -0.01
C THR A 54 17.29 0.23 0.26
N GLY A 55 16.20 0.54 -0.41
CA GLY A 55 14.94 -0.15 -0.27
C GLY A 55 14.07 0.01 -1.50
N PHE A 56 12.82 -0.42 -1.39
CA PHE A 56 11.86 -0.31 -2.48
C PHE A 56 10.47 0.09 -1.97
N LYS A 57 9.66 0.59 -2.90
CA LYS A 57 8.25 0.88 -2.71
C LYS A 57 7.44 -0.03 -3.63
N PHE A 58 6.38 -0.61 -3.13
CA PHE A 58 5.49 -1.46 -3.91
C PHE A 58 4.04 -1.35 -3.42
N CYS A 59 3.09 -1.64 -4.30
CA CYS A 59 1.72 -1.94 -3.95
C CYS A 59 1.58 -3.47 -3.90
N LEU A 60 0.97 -3.98 -2.84
CA LEU A 60 0.73 -5.40 -2.70
C LEU A 60 -0.33 -5.84 -3.71
N GLY A 61 0.03 -6.74 -4.60
CA GLY A 61 -0.87 -7.47 -5.47
C GLY A 61 -1.28 -8.80 -4.83
N HIS A 62 -0.74 -9.88 -5.32
CA HIS A 62 -0.96 -11.19 -4.73
C HIS A 62 -0.06 -11.47 -3.52
N PRO A 63 -0.56 -12.11 -2.45
CA PRO A 63 0.24 -12.42 -1.27
C PRO A 63 1.51 -13.24 -1.57
N TRP A 64 1.44 -14.18 -2.50
CA TRP A 64 2.60 -15.02 -2.85
C TRP A 64 3.76 -14.24 -3.49
N GLU A 65 3.49 -13.13 -4.19
CA GLU A 65 4.55 -12.27 -4.75
C GLU A 65 5.36 -11.62 -3.62
N TRP A 66 4.68 -11.10 -2.61
CA TRP A 66 5.33 -10.58 -1.41
C TRP A 66 6.08 -11.69 -0.65
N PHE A 67 5.45 -12.84 -0.47
CA PHE A 67 6.08 -13.97 0.22
C PHE A 67 7.30 -14.50 -0.55
N ALA A 68 7.29 -14.46 -1.88
CA ALA A 68 8.44 -14.80 -2.71
C ALA A 68 9.63 -13.86 -2.47
N ILE A 69 9.37 -12.55 -2.35
CA ILE A 69 10.39 -11.56 -1.97
C ILE A 69 10.96 -11.88 -0.58
N VAL A 70 10.11 -12.20 0.38
CA VAL A 70 10.57 -12.55 1.74
C VAL A 70 11.37 -13.84 1.75
N LYS A 71 10.94 -14.87 1.01
CA LYS A 71 11.72 -16.12 0.86
C LYS A 71 13.08 -15.87 0.20
N ALA A 72 13.15 -14.94 -0.78
CA ALA A 72 14.43 -14.55 -1.37
C ALA A 72 15.34 -13.85 -0.35
N MET A 73 14.81 -13.03 0.56
CA MET A 73 15.58 -12.47 1.68
C MET A 73 16.15 -13.57 2.59
N LEU A 74 15.36 -14.61 2.88
CA LEU A 74 15.79 -15.73 3.71
C LEU A 74 16.89 -16.57 3.02
N VAL A 75 16.72 -16.87 1.73
CA VAL A 75 17.67 -17.68 0.95
C VAL A 75 18.99 -16.95 0.72
N THR A 76 18.94 -15.65 0.41
CA THR A 76 20.14 -14.87 0.09
C THR A 76 20.80 -14.24 1.30
N GLY A 77 20.11 -14.12 2.43
CA GLY A 77 20.55 -13.35 3.59
C GLY A 77 20.56 -11.82 3.35
N ILE A 78 20.18 -11.35 2.14
CA ILE A 78 20.15 -9.94 1.77
C ILE A 78 18.79 -9.37 2.14
N THR A 79 18.79 -8.25 2.86
CA THR A 79 17.56 -7.52 3.21
C THR A 79 17.64 -6.07 2.71
N PRO A 80 16.53 -5.45 2.28
CA PRO A 80 16.47 -4.01 2.13
C PRO A 80 16.58 -3.33 3.50
N ASP A 81 16.99 -2.07 3.52
CA ASP A 81 17.01 -1.28 4.77
C ASP A 81 15.61 -0.77 5.11
N PHE A 82 14.79 -0.54 4.08
CA PHE A 82 13.41 -0.11 4.23
C PHE A 82 12.51 -0.64 3.10
N ILE A 83 11.22 -0.72 3.40
CA ILE A 83 10.16 -1.04 2.44
C ILE A 83 9.03 -0.02 2.63
N VAL A 84 8.54 0.58 1.54
CA VAL A 84 7.34 1.42 1.57
C VAL A 84 6.18 0.63 0.98
N VAL A 85 5.17 0.39 1.79
CA VAL A 85 3.90 -0.19 1.35
C VAL A 85 3.02 0.93 0.83
N ASP A 86 2.67 0.88 -0.45
CA ASP A 86 1.72 1.78 -1.07
C ASP A 86 0.36 1.09 -1.19
N GLY A 87 -0.68 1.72 -0.70
CA GLY A 87 -2.03 1.16 -0.81
C GLY A 87 -2.65 1.42 -2.18
N ALA A 88 -3.67 0.63 -2.53
CA ALA A 88 -4.48 0.83 -3.73
C ALA A 88 -5.13 2.21 -3.79
N GLU A 89 -5.32 2.87 -2.64
CA GLU A 89 -5.85 4.24 -2.51
C GLU A 89 -4.90 5.27 -3.09
N GLY A 90 -3.62 4.96 -3.22
CA GLY A 90 -2.63 5.79 -3.88
C GLY A 90 -2.92 5.92 -5.36
N GLY A 91 -2.15 6.73 -5.99
CA GLY A 91 -2.20 6.92 -7.43
C GLY A 91 -1.17 7.96 -7.79
N THR A 92 -0.66 7.85 -8.98
CA THR A 92 0.25 8.85 -9.54
C THR A 92 -0.52 9.77 -10.48
N GLY A 93 0.03 10.94 -10.79
CA GLY A 93 -0.52 11.80 -11.82
C GLY A 93 -0.60 11.14 -13.21
N ALA A 94 0.11 10.03 -13.42
CA ALA A 94 0.12 9.27 -14.67
C ALA A 94 -0.85 8.07 -14.66
N ALA A 95 -1.35 7.66 -13.48
CA ALA A 95 -2.25 6.52 -13.38
C ALA A 95 -3.69 6.90 -13.81
N PRO A 96 -4.36 6.06 -14.61
CA PRO A 96 -5.78 6.19 -14.88
C PRO A 96 -6.60 6.19 -13.58
N VAL A 97 -7.76 6.85 -13.61
CA VAL A 97 -8.66 6.94 -12.43
C VAL A 97 -9.11 5.54 -11.98
N GLU A 98 -9.30 4.64 -12.93
CA GLU A 98 -9.73 3.25 -12.69
C GLU A 98 -8.72 2.43 -11.90
N PHE A 99 -7.46 2.87 -11.78
CA PHE A 99 -6.45 2.18 -10.98
C PHE A 99 -6.48 2.59 -9.51
N SER A 100 -6.90 3.83 -9.23
CA SER A 100 -7.00 4.32 -7.86
C SER A 100 -8.15 3.65 -7.13
N ASP A 101 -7.90 3.14 -5.94
CA ASP A 101 -8.84 2.41 -5.08
C ASP A 101 -9.24 1.01 -5.60
N HIS A 102 -8.70 0.54 -6.76
CA HIS A 102 -9.14 -0.71 -7.39
C HIS A 102 -8.01 -1.72 -7.63
N VAL A 103 -6.79 -1.26 -7.90
CA VAL A 103 -5.67 -2.16 -8.24
C VAL A 103 -4.70 -2.27 -7.08
N GLY A 104 -4.61 -3.46 -6.49
CA GLY A 104 -3.77 -3.78 -5.34
C GLY A 104 -4.55 -3.84 -4.03
N ALA A 105 -3.88 -4.21 -2.95
CA ALA A 105 -4.46 -4.24 -1.61
C ALA A 105 -4.60 -2.82 -1.04
N PRO A 106 -5.67 -2.54 -0.26
CA PRO A 106 -5.76 -1.32 0.52
C PRO A 106 -4.58 -1.20 1.50
N LEU A 107 -4.23 0.03 1.86
CA LEU A 107 -3.02 0.30 2.66
C LEU A 107 -2.98 -0.45 3.99
N GLN A 108 -4.08 -0.48 4.72
CA GLN A 108 -4.11 -1.09 6.06
C GLN A 108 -3.86 -2.59 6.00
N GLU A 109 -4.53 -3.27 5.08
CA GLU A 109 -4.42 -4.70 4.84
C GLU A 109 -3.03 -5.07 4.33
N GLY A 110 -2.53 -4.31 3.35
CA GLY A 110 -1.19 -4.50 2.80
C GLY A 110 -0.08 -4.28 3.83
N LEU A 111 -0.17 -3.19 4.60
CA LEU A 111 0.80 -2.89 5.66
C LEU A 111 0.81 -3.96 6.75
N LEU A 112 -0.39 -4.40 7.19
CA LEU A 112 -0.51 -5.43 8.21
C LEU A 112 0.06 -6.77 7.73
N LEU A 113 -0.21 -7.16 6.48
CA LEU A 113 0.35 -8.39 5.90
C LEU A 113 1.88 -8.30 5.82
N VAL A 114 2.42 -7.18 5.35
CA VAL A 114 3.87 -6.98 5.25
C VAL A 114 4.52 -7.01 6.63
N HIS A 115 3.96 -6.28 7.60
CA HIS A 115 4.44 -6.26 8.98
C HIS A 115 4.45 -7.66 9.59
N ASN A 116 3.33 -8.37 9.54
CA ASN A 116 3.17 -9.69 10.09
C ASN A 116 4.11 -10.71 9.43
N THR A 117 4.29 -10.67 8.12
CA THR A 117 5.23 -11.55 7.42
C THR A 117 6.66 -11.35 7.94
N LEU A 118 7.10 -10.11 8.06
CA LEU A 118 8.45 -9.79 8.56
C LEU A 118 8.64 -10.20 10.03
N VAL A 119 7.60 -10.08 10.86
CA VAL A 119 7.62 -10.61 12.23
C VAL A 119 7.71 -12.13 12.21
N GLY A 120 6.90 -12.80 11.40
CA GLY A 120 6.85 -14.25 11.26
C GLY A 120 8.13 -14.90 10.80
N VAL A 121 9.01 -14.15 10.12
CA VAL A 121 10.35 -14.63 9.69
C VAL A 121 11.50 -13.98 10.47
N ASN A 122 11.23 -13.29 11.57
CA ASN A 122 12.24 -12.60 12.41
C ASN A 122 13.05 -11.52 11.67
N LEU A 123 12.50 -10.87 10.64
CA LEU A 123 13.18 -9.82 9.88
C LEU A 123 12.67 -8.39 10.20
N ARG A 124 11.55 -8.24 10.93
CA ARG A 124 10.92 -6.93 11.16
C ARG A 124 11.85 -5.91 11.81
N HIS A 125 12.72 -6.33 12.71
CA HIS A 125 13.66 -5.45 13.41
C HIS A 125 14.78 -4.90 12.51
N ARG A 126 15.06 -5.57 11.39
CA ARG A 126 16.09 -5.19 10.42
C ARG A 126 15.60 -4.24 9.33
N ILE A 127 14.28 -4.20 9.09
CA ILE A 127 13.68 -3.50 7.95
C ILE A 127 12.72 -2.44 8.48
N ARG A 128 12.91 -1.19 8.05
CA ARG A 128 11.97 -0.11 8.35
C ARG A 128 10.79 -0.12 7.38
N LEU A 129 9.58 0.12 7.89
CA LEU A 129 8.36 0.15 7.10
C LEU A 129 7.81 1.56 6.97
N GLY A 130 7.65 2.02 5.74
CA GLY A 130 6.90 3.21 5.39
C GLY A 130 5.49 2.88 4.92
N ALA A 131 4.53 3.74 5.21
CA ALA A 131 3.16 3.63 4.74
C ALA A 131 2.83 4.78 3.79
N ALA A 132 2.25 4.48 2.62
CA ALA A 132 1.80 5.44 1.63
C ALA A 132 0.43 5.02 1.08
N GLY A 133 -0.49 5.96 0.85
CA GLY A 133 -1.83 5.71 0.34
C GLY A 133 -2.88 6.52 1.09
N LYS A 134 -3.19 7.71 0.59
CA LYS A 134 -4.16 8.66 1.17
C LYS A 134 -4.02 8.92 2.69
N VAL A 135 -2.80 8.85 3.23
CA VAL A 135 -2.50 9.32 4.57
C VAL A 135 -2.52 10.84 4.55
N ILE A 136 -3.46 11.48 5.25
CA ILE A 136 -3.71 12.92 5.16
C ILE A 136 -3.67 13.58 6.53
N THR A 137 -4.36 13.01 7.52
CA THR A 137 -4.52 13.57 8.85
C THR A 137 -3.52 12.98 9.85
N ALA A 138 -3.35 13.66 10.98
CA ALA A 138 -2.56 13.14 12.10
C ALA A 138 -3.10 11.79 12.62
N PHE A 139 -4.42 11.60 12.60
CA PHE A 139 -5.03 10.34 13.01
C PHE A 139 -4.77 9.20 12.01
N ASP A 140 -4.69 9.50 10.70
CA ASP A 140 -4.26 8.50 9.71
C ASP A 140 -2.82 8.06 9.98
N ILE A 141 -1.92 9.00 10.30
CA ILE A 141 -0.53 8.69 10.68
C ILE A 141 -0.51 7.80 11.92
N ALA A 142 -1.23 8.18 12.99
CA ALA A 142 -1.31 7.41 14.22
C ALA A 142 -1.82 5.97 13.97
N ARG A 143 -2.85 5.84 13.12
CA ARG A 143 -3.40 4.54 12.73
C ARG A 143 -2.40 3.67 11.95
N MET A 144 -1.68 4.23 10.98
CA MET A 144 -0.65 3.48 10.25
C MET A 144 0.51 3.07 11.15
N MET A 145 0.94 3.94 12.07
CA MET A 145 1.96 3.58 13.06
C MET A 145 1.48 2.45 13.97
N SER A 146 0.21 2.46 14.38
CA SER A 146 -0.38 1.38 15.18
C SER A 146 -0.40 0.02 14.49
N LEU A 147 -0.39 0.00 13.16
CA LEU A 147 -0.34 -1.19 12.31
C LEU A 147 1.09 -1.64 11.98
N GLY A 148 2.10 -0.89 12.41
CA GLY A 148 3.48 -1.27 12.28
C GLY A 148 4.33 -0.42 11.32
N ALA A 149 3.83 0.73 10.85
CA ALA A 149 4.65 1.67 10.11
C ALA A 149 5.67 2.36 11.02
N ASP A 150 6.88 2.61 10.51
CA ASP A 150 7.89 3.43 11.17
C ASP A 150 7.77 4.90 10.73
N TRP A 151 7.19 5.18 9.55
CA TRP A 151 6.85 6.51 9.05
C TRP A 151 5.72 6.47 8.02
N CYS A 152 5.20 7.64 7.66
CA CYS A 152 4.15 7.80 6.66
C CYS A 152 4.56 8.80 5.57
N ASN A 153 4.19 8.51 4.32
CA ASN A 153 4.31 9.42 3.18
C ASN A 153 2.95 10.08 2.91
N CYS A 154 2.85 11.38 3.15
CA CYS A 154 1.58 12.13 3.10
C CYS A 154 1.41 12.93 1.79
N GLY A 155 1.55 12.30 0.63
CA GLY A 155 1.51 12.98 -0.66
C GLY A 155 0.20 13.74 -0.92
N ARG A 156 -0.94 13.11 -0.71
CA ARG A 156 -2.27 13.69 -1.02
C ARG A 156 -2.57 14.92 -0.15
N GLY A 157 -2.24 14.88 1.13
CA GLY A 157 -2.43 16.02 2.04
C GLY A 157 -1.64 17.25 1.59
N PHE A 158 -0.37 17.05 1.19
CA PHE A 158 0.47 18.12 0.66
C PHE A 158 -0.01 18.65 -0.69
N MET A 159 -0.55 17.78 -1.57
CA MET A 159 -1.18 18.23 -2.81
C MET A 159 -2.40 19.15 -2.54
N MET A 160 -3.22 18.83 -1.55
CA MET A 160 -4.35 19.70 -1.13
C MET A 160 -3.84 21.04 -0.58
N ALA A 161 -2.76 21.04 0.20
CA ALA A 161 -2.13 22.27 0.66
C ALA A 161 -1.62 23.14 -0.50
N LEU A 162 -1.14 22.54 -1.59
CA LEU A 162 -0.77 23.25 -2.82
C LEU A 162 -1.97 23.82 -3.59
N GLY A 163 -3.20 23.37 -3.30
CA GLY A 163 -4.42 23.83 -3.96
C GLY A 163 -5.04 22.79 -4.90
N CYS A 164 -4.74 21.52 -4.75
CA CYS A 164 -5.43 20.46 -5.47
C CYS A 164 -6.91 20.44 -5.09
N ILE A 165 -7.79 20.46 -6.07
CA ILE A 165 -9.25 20.42 -5.91
C ILE A 165 -9.84 19.04 -6.22
N GLN A 166 -9.01 18.01 -6.32
CA GLN A 166 -9.41 16.63 -6.64
C GLN A 166 -10.17 16.49 -7.98
N ALA A 167 -9.77 17.26 -8.99
CA ALA A 167 -10.38 17.18 -10.32
C ALA A 167 -10.14 15.83 -11.05
N GLN A 168 -9.29 14.98 -10.51
CA GLN A 168 -8.96 13.62 -10.99
C GLN A 168 -8.46 13.55 -12.46
N SER A 169 -8.13 14.69 -13.06
CA SER A 169 -7.57 14.82 -14.40
C SER A 169 -6.02 14.87 -14.42
N CYS A 170 -5.38 14.37 -13.36
CA CYS A 170 -3.92 14.44 -13.19
C CYS A 170 -3.13 13.77 -14.32
N HIS A 171 -3.66 12.65 -14.84
CA HIS A 171 -3.02 11.86 -15.90
C HIS A 171 -3.11 12.51 -17.29
N THR A 172 -3.98 13.52 -17.46
CA THR A 172 -4.19 14.20 -18.75
C THR A 172 -3.23 15.37 -19.00
N GLY A 173 -2.53 15.86 -17.96
CA GLY A 173 -1.75 17.09 -18.02
C GLY A 173 -2.60 18.39 -17.97
N HIS A 174 -3.93 18.29 -17.90
CA HIS A 174 -4.85 19.42 -17.89
C HIS A 174 -5.34 19.81 -16.49
N CYS A 175 -4.45 19.70 -15.49
CA CYS A 175 -4.78 20.08 -14.12
C CYS A 175 -5.27 21.55 -14.05
N PRO A 176 -6.49 21.82 -13.54
CA PRO A 176 -7.04 23.19 -13.55
C PRO A 176 -6.32 24.12 -12.58
N THR A 177 -5.63 23.58 -11.56
CA THR A 177 -4.94 24.37 -10.52
C THR A 177 -3.40 24.38 -10.69
N GLY A 178 -2.88 23.85 -11.79
CA GLY A 178 -1.45 23.86 -12.09
C GLY A 178 -0.60 22.86 -11.31
N VAL A 179 -1.18 22.07 -10.39
CA VAL A 179 -0.41 21.18 -9.50
C VAL A 179 0.23 19.99 -10.24
N THR A 180 -0.47 19.43 -11.25
CA THR A 180 -0.01 18.25 -11.99
C THR A 180 -0.11 18.50 -13.49
N THR A 181 0.67 19.44 -14.01
CA THR A 181 0.71 19.78 -15.44
C THR A 181 2.11 20.19 -15.86
N GLN A 182 2.42 20.03 -17.14
CA GLN A 182 3.62 20.56 -17.76
C GLN A 182 3.33 21.83 -18.61
N ASP A 183 2.05 22.25 -18.68
CA ASP A 183 1.64 23.47 -19.36
C ASP A 183 2.11 24.70 -18.58
N PRO A 184 3.02 25.53 -19.16
CA PRO A 184 3.57 26.71 -18.47
C PRO A 184 2.50 27.72 -18.06
N LEU A 185 1.43 27.86 -18.85
CA LEU A 185 0.34 28.79 -18.54
C LEU A 185 -0.42 28.32 -17.28
N ARG A 186 -0.72 27.02 -17.21
CA ARG A 186 -1.39 26.43 -16.03
C ARG A 186 -0.51 26.46 -14.79
N GLN A 187 0.81 26.28 -14.95
CA GLN A 187 1.77 26.32 -13.83
C GLN A 187 1.85 27.70 -13.16
N GLN A 188 1.48 28.79 -13.85
CA GLN A 188 1.43 30.14 -13.27
C GLN A 188 0.46 30.24 -12.08
N ALA A 189 -0.53 29.33 -11.96
CA ALA A 189 -1.40 29.26 -10.81
C ALA A 189 -0.69 28.83 -9.51
N LEU A 190 0.52 28.24 -9.62
CA LEU A 190 1.37 27.89 -8.49
C LEU A 190 2.26 29.05 -8.09
N VAL A 191 1.73 30.02 -7.37
CA VAL A 191 2.52 31.13 -6.81
C VAL A 191 3.39 30.57 -5.68
N VAL A 192 4.67 30.34 -5.97
CA VAL A 192 5.58 29.59 -5.11
C VAL A 192 5.65 30.09 -3.66
N PRO A 193 5.86 31.40 -3.36
CA PRO A 193 5.92 31.88 -1.99
C PRO A 193 4.66 31.61 -1.16
N ASP A 194 3.48 31.79 -1.79
CA ASP A 194 2.19 31.48 -1.14
C ASP A 194 2.03 29.99 -0.87
N LYS A 195 2.30 29.16 -1.88
CA LYS A 195 2.16 27.70 -1.77
C LYS A 195 3.18 27.11 -0.77
N ALA A 196 4.40 27.62 -0.73
CA ALA A 196 5.40 27.19 0.25
C ALA A 196 4.94 27.48 1.68
N THR A 197 4.36 28.66 1.93
CA THR A 197 3.80 29.03 3.25
C THR A 197 2.66 28.08 3.64
N ARG A 198 1.73 27.79 2.73
CA ARG A 198 0.61 26.87 2.97
C ARG A 198 1.09 25.46 3.30
N VAL A 199 2.07 24.93 2.53
CA VAL A 199 2.67 23.61 2.76
C VAL A 199 3.34 23.56 4.14
N ALA A 200 4.11 24.58 4.49
CA ALA A 200 4.77 24.67 5.79
C ALA A 200 3.77 24.73 6.96
N GLN A 201 2.67 25.47 6.79
CA GLN A 201 1.61 25.54 7.81
C GLN A 201 0.88 24.21 7.94
N PHE A 202 0.50 23.57 6.82
CA PHE A 202 -0.14 22.25 6.84
C PHE A 202 0.75 21.21 7.56
N HIS A 203 2.05 21.18 7.26
CA HIS A 203 2.99 20.28 7.90
C HIS A 203 3.06 20.52 9.42
N ARG A 204 3.25 21.78 9.85
CA ARG A 204 3.29 22.12 11.28
C ARG A 204 2.01 21.74 12.01
N SER A 205 0.85 22.07 11.44
CA SER A 205 -0.45 21.74 12.03
C SER A 205 -0.68 20.22 12.14
N THR A 206 -0.26 19.45 11.13
CA THR A 206 -0.34 17.99 11.17
C THR A 206 0.54 17.40 12.26
N LEU A 207 1.79 17.89 12.42
CA LEU A 207 2.69 17.41 13.46
C LEU A 207 2.21 17.82 14.86
N HIS A 208 1.66 19.04 15.01
CA HIS A 208 1.07 19.49 16.28
C HIS A 208 -0.12 18.59 16.67
N ALA A 209 -1.05 18.33 15.76
CA ALA A 209 -2.17 17.43 16.01
C ALA A 209 -1.72 16.00 16.33
N LEU A 210 -0.65 15.49 15.70
CA LEU A 210 -0.08 14.19 16.06
C LEU A 210 0.51 14.20 17.47
N GLN A 211 1.18 15.28 17.86
CA GLN A 211 1.70 15.45 19.21
C GLN A 211 0.58 15.47 20.25
N GLU A 212 -0.52 16.17 19.98
CA GLU A 212 -1.70 16.17 20.87
C GLU A 212 -2.30 14.77 21.04
N LEU A 213 -2.43 13.99 19.93
CA LEU A 213 -2.90 12.60 19.99
C LEU A 213 -1.99 11.72 20.85
N VAL A 214 -0.66 11.85 20.71
CA VAL A 214 0.33 11.09 21.50
C VAL A 214 0.20 11.44 23.00
N GLN A 215 0.10 12.72 23.30
CA GLN A 215 -0.04 13.22 24.68
C GLN A 215 -1.37 12.79 25.31
N ALA A 216 -2.48 12.91 24.57
CA ALA A 216 -3.80 12.49 25.05
C ALA A 216 -3.87 10.97 25.34
N ALA A 217 -3.09 10.16 24.60
CA ALA A 217 -2.95 8.73 24.85
C ALA A 217 -1.98 8.40 26.00
N GLY A 218 -1.37 9.40 26.66
CA GLY A 218 -0.39 9.19 27.72
C GLY A 218 0.97 8.67 27.23
N LEU A 219 1.25 8.81 25.93
CA LEU A 219 2.45 8.29 25.29
C LEU A 219 3.53 9.39 25.17
N ARG A 220 4.79 8.98 24.99
CA ARG A 220 5.93 9.89 24.84
C ARG A 220 6.38 10.09 23.38
N HIS A 221 6.10 9.10 22.56
CA HIS A 221 6.55 9.11 21.16
C HIS A 221 5.50 8.47 20.23
N PRO A 222 5.32 8.91 18.98
CA PRO A 222 4.39 8.29 18.03
C PRO A 222 4.65 6.79 17.79
N LYS A 223 5.89 6.32 17.97
CA LYS A 223 6.22 4.88 17.87
C LYS A 223 5.61 4.03 18.97
N ASP A 224 5.19 4.65 20.07
CA ASP A 224 4.56 3.94 21.18
C ASP A 224 3.08 3.67 20.91
N ILE A 225 2.51 4.26 19.85
CA ILE A 225 1.14 4.01 19.42
C ILE A 225 1.02 2.55 18.94
N THR A 226 0.12 1.81 19.56
CA THR A 226 -0.22 0.44 19.19
C THR A 226 -1.69 0.32 18.84
N ALA A 227 -2.10 -0.81 18.28
CA ALA A 227 -3.51 -1.08 17.96
C ALA A 227 -4.43 -1.08 19.19
N HIS A 228 -3.88 -1.15 20.42
CA HIS A 228 -4.68 -0.99 21.65
C HIS A 228 -5.15 0.45 21.91
N HIS A 229 -4.46 1.44 21.31
CA HIS A 229 -4.81 2.86 21.44
C HIS A 229 -5.85 3.30 20.39
N ILE A 230 -6.18 2.44 19.43
CA ILE A 230 -7.10 2.77 18.34
C ILE A 230 -8.42 2.04 18.53
N VAL A 231 -9.51 2.80 18.56
CA VAL A 231 -10.88 2.29 18.59
C VAL A 231 -11.48 2.38 17.19
N ARG A 232 -12.13 1.33 16.74
CA ARG A 232 -12.86 1.30 15.47
C ARG A 232 -14.33 1.08 15.69
N ARG A 233 -15.17 1.92 15.10
CA ARG A 233 -16.62 1.68 15.02
C ARG A 233 -16.87 0.56 14.01
N ILE A 234 -17.59 -0.46 14.42
CA ILE A 234 -17.97 -1.62 13.60
C ILE A 234 -19.40 -1.48 13.09
N SER A 235 -20.29 -0.97 13.92
CA SER A 235 -21.69 -0.67 13.59
C SER A 235 -22.15 0.57 14.35
N ASP A 236 -23.43 0.91 14.24
CA ASP A 236 -24.00 2.05 14.98
C ASP A 236 -24.01 1.86 16.49
N THR A 237 -23.96 0.60 16.94
CA THR A 237 -24.04 0.22 18.36
C THR A 237 -22.78 -0.46 18.88
N GLU A 238 -21.76 -0.71 18.02
CA GLU A 238 -20.58 -1.46 18.41
C GLU A 238 -19.29 -0.73 18.04
N VAL A 239 -18.39 -0.67 19.02
CA VAL A 239 -16.99 -0.23 18.84
C VAL A 239 -16.07 -1.31 19.38
N ARG A 240 -14.92 -1.52 18.74
CA ARG A 240 -13.87 -2.44 19.18
C ARG A 240 -12.50 -1.80 19.14
N LEU A 241 -11.60 -2.27 19.99
CA LEU A 241 -10.19 -1.97 19.86
C LEU A 241 -9.64 -2.57 18.54
N LEU A 242 -8.82 -1.83 17.83
CA LEU A 242 -8.20 -2.31 16.60
C LEU A 242 -7.37 -3.60 16.87
N SER A 243 -6.76 -3.72 18.05
CA SER A 243 -6.04 -4.92 18.45
C SER A 243 -6.87 -6.20 18.48
N ASN A 244 -8.19 -6.08 18.64
CA ASN A 244 -9.11 -7.22 18.63
C ASN A 244 -9.63 -7.56 17.23
N LEU A 245 -9.35 -6.70 16.25
CA LEU A 245 -9.79 -6.83 14.86
C LEU A 245 -8.69 -7.32 13.92
N ILE A 246 -7.43 -7.23 14.34
CA ILE A 246 -6.29 -7.61 13.52
C ILE A 246 -5.63 -8.87 14.06
N THR A 247 -5.19 -9.72 13.14
CA THR A 247 -4.35 -10.87 13.49
C THR A 247 -2.90 -10.39 13.67
N ARG A 248 -2.27 -10.76 14.80
CA ARG A 248 -0.87 -10.51 15.07
C ARG A 248 -0.06 -11.79 14.91
N MET A 249 1.04 -11.68 14.17
CA MET A 249 1.98 -12.78 13.97
C MET A 249 2.95 -12.87 15.15
N GLN A 250 3.22 -14.09 15.61
CA GLN A 250 4.28 -14.33 16.58
C GLN A 250 5.66 -14.34 15.87
N PRO A 251 6.73 -13.84 16.53
CA PRO A 251 8.06 -13.90 15.98
C PRO A 251 8.48 -15.33 15.58
N GLY A 252 8.98 -15.49 14.36
CA GLY A 252 9.46 -16.78 13.83
C GLY A 252 8.37 -17.77 13.42
N ALA A 253 7.09 -17.44 13.55
CA ALA A 253 5.99 -18.39 13.35
C ALA A 253 5.83 -18.88 11.89
N LEU A 254 6.41 -18.19 10.91
CA LEU A 254 6.44 -18.64 9.51
C LEU A 254 7.66 -19.52 9.16
N LEU A 255 8.56 -19.74 10.12
CA LEU A 255 9.71 -20.63 9.97
C LEU A 255 9.44 -22.06 10.44
N GLY A 256 8.23 -22.30 10.99
CA GLY A 256 7.77 -23.60 11.48
C GLY A 256 6.45 -24.01 10.82
N PRO A 257 5.70 -24.95 11.45
CA PRO A 257 4.41 -25.42 10.95
C PRO A 257 3.39 -24.27 10.83
N LEU A 258 2.56 -24.33 9.78
CA LEU A 258 1.61 -23.27 9.45
C LEU A 258 0.18 -23.51 9.93
N ASP A 259 -0.11 -24.66 10.51
CA ASP A 259 -1.47 -25.12 10.82
C ASP A 259 -2.25 -24.16 11.74
N ALA A 260 -1.54 -23.51 12.66
CA ALA A 260 -2.11 -22.53 13.59
C ALA A 260 -2.13 -21.10 13.03
N GLN A 261 -1.64 -20.86 11.80
CA GLN A 261 -1.55 -19.53 11.25
C GLN A 261 -2.84 -19.10 10.56
N HIS A 262 -3.03 -17.78 10.40
CA HIS A 262 -4.14 -17.22 9.63
C HIS A 262 -4.14 -17.75 8.19
N ASN A 263 -5.33 -17.94 7.62
CA ASN A 263 -5.54 -18.55 6.30
C ASN A 263 -4.66 -17.97 5.20
N VAL A 264 -4.44 -16.64 5.17
CA VAL A 264 -3.59 -16.02 4.13
C VAL A 264 -2.17 -16.60 4.12
N PHE A 265 -1.58 -16.90 5.29
CA PHE A 265 -0.25 -17.51 5.37
C PHE A 265 -0.31 -18.99 5.06
N ARG A 266 -1.29 -19.70 5.61
CA ARG A 266 -1.45 -21.14 5.39
C ARG A 266 -1.67 -21.48 3.92
N LEU A 267 -2.47 -20.69 3.21
CA LEU A 267 -2.80 -20.91 1.79
C LEU A 267 -1.70 -20.43 0.85
N TYR A 268 -1.16 -19.24 1.07
CA TYR A 268 -0.31 -18.59 0.05
C TYR A 268 1.19 -18.64 0.34
N TRP A 269 1.60 -18.85 1.59
CA TRP A 269 3.04 -18.99 1.91
C TRP A 269 3.68 -20.20 1.24
N PRO A 270 3.05 -21.41 1.19
CA PRO A 270 3.61 -22.55 0.47
C PRO A 270 3.74 -22.33 -1.04
N LEU A 271 2.85 -21.55 -1.64
CA LEU A 271 2.86 -21.27 -3.08
C LEU A 271 3.99 -20.33 -3.52
N ALA A 272 4.57 -19.59 -2.60
CA ALA A 272 5.62 -18.63 -2.91
C ALA A 272 6.97 -19.32 -3.15
N ASN A 273 7.73 -18.83 -4.14
CA ASN A 273 9.03 -19.33 -4.51
C ASN A 273 10.05 -18.19 -4.57
N ALA A 274 11.21 -18.34 -3.93
CA ALA A 274 12.28 -17.34 -3.95
C ALA A 274 12.83 -17.04 -5.35
N HIS A 275 12.68 -17.95 -6.30
CA HIS A 275 13.20 -17.85 -7.67
C HIS A 275 12.14 -17.47 -8.71
N SER A 276 10.88 -17.22 -8.29
CA SER A 276 9.80 -16.82 -9.18
C SER A 276 8.79 -15.92 -8.49
N PHE A 277 8.29 -14.90 -9.19
CA PHE A 277 7.12 -14.12 -8.74
C PHE A 277 5.80 -14.86 -8.99
N GLN A 278 5.82 -15.91 -9.81
CA GLN A 278 4.63 -16.73 -10.05
C GLN A 278 4.42 -17.71 -8.89
N ALA A 279 3.15 -18.00 -8.60
CA ALA A 279 2.82 -19.04 -7.66
C ALA A 279 3.34 -20.41 -8.16
N SER A 280 3.81 -21.25 -7.24
CA SER A 280 4.16 -22.63 -7.54
C SER A 280 2.89 -23.47 -7.76
N GLU A 281 2.86 -24.31 -8.80
CA GLU A 281 1.78 -25.29 -8.95
C GLU A 281 1.96 -26.48 -7.94
N PRO A 282 0.87 -27.06 -7.43
CA PRO A 282 -0.49 -27.17 -7.94
C PRO A 282 -1.38 -26.15 -7.23
N ALA A 283 -1.86 -25.17 -7.97
CA ALA A 283 -2.22 -24.15 -7.18
C ALA A 283 -3.61 -23.75 -7.08
N LEU A 284 -4.26 -23.61 -7.97
CA LEU A 284 -5.49 -22.87 -7.99
C LEU A 284 -6.53 -23.68 -8.77
N GLU A 285 -6.99 -24.78 -8.18
CA GLU A 285 -8.39 -25.09 -8.49
C GLU A 285 -9.19 -23.89 -7.98
N PRO A 286 -9.93 -23.18 -8.84
CA PRO A 286 -10.82 -22.14 -8.38
C PRO A 286 -11.79 -22.80 -7.40
N SER A 287 -11.67 -22.49 -6.12
CA SER A 287 -12.70 -22.78 -5.16
C SER A 287 -13.99 -22.23 -5.74
N VAL A 288 -15.00 -23.07 -5.91
CA VAL A 288 -16.33 -22.67 -6.36
C VAL A 288 -16.73 -21.42 -5.59
N PRO A 289 -17.07 -20.32 -6.27
CA PRO A 289 -17.36 -19.07 -5.59
C PRO A 289 -18.46 -19.30 -4.56
N HIS A 290 -18.28 -18.85 -3.32
CA HIS A 290 -19.28 -18.88 -2.25
C HIS A 290 -20.65 -18.26 -2.63
N HIS A 291 -20.73 -17.59 -3.76
CA HIS A 291 -21.96 -17.04 -4.33
C HIS A 291 -23.00 -18.08 -4.73
N VAL A 292 -22.61 -19.35 -4.96
CA VAL A 292 -23.57 -20.41 -5.32
C VAL A 292 -24.32 -20.94 -4.11
N GLU A 293 -23.67 -20.99 -2.93
CA GLU A 293 -24.35 -21.44 -1.70
C GLU A 293 -25.36 -20.43 -1.17
N LEU A 294 -25.10 -19.12 -1.32
CA LEU A 294 -26.06 -18.08 -0.92
C LEU A 294 -27.31 -18.05 -1.81
N ALA A 295 -27.17 -18.35 -3.10
CA ALA A 295 -28.32 -18.42 -4.03
C ALA A 295 -29.20 -19.64 -3.77
N GLN A 296 -28.63 -20.77 -3.35
CA GLN A 296 -29.40 -21.98 -2.99
C GLN A 296 -30.10 -21.84 -1.65
N ALA A 297 -29.48 -21.18 -0.66
CA ALA A 297 -30.13 -20.90 0.63
C ALA A 297 -31.29 -19.92 0.51
N ALA A 298 -31.22 -18.93 -0.39
CA ALA A 298 -32.33 -18.01 -0.67
C ALA A 298 -33.49 -18.70 -1.42
N ALA A 299 -33.22 -19.66 -2.29
CA ALA A 299 -34.24 -20.40 -3.01
C ALA A 299 -35.04 -21.39 -2.13
N VAL A 300 -34.43 -21.93 -1.08
CA VAL A 300 -35.12 -22.82 -0.12
C VAL A 300 -35.98 -22.02 0.87
N GLY A 301 -35.59 -20.77 1.19
CA GLY A 301 -36.35 -19.89 2.11
C GLY A 301 -37.67 -19.37 1.48
N THR A 302 -37.74 -19.20 0.16
CA THR A 302 -38.94 -18.71 -0.53
C THR A 302 -39.98 -19.81 -0.81
N ALA A 303 -39.58 -21.09 -0.82
CA ALA A 303 -40.53 -22.20 -0.99
C ALA A 303 -41.32 -22.55 0.26
N ALA A 304 -40.81 -22.20 1.48
CA ALA A 304 -41.50 -22.42 2.75
C ALA A 304 -42.52 -21.32 3.11
N ALA A 305 -42.43 -20.13 2.48
CA ALA A 305 -43.31 -19.00 2.78
C ALA A 305 -44.62 -18.96 1.93
N VAL A 306 -44.78 -19.83 0.94
CA VAL A 306 -45.98 -19.87 0.06
C VAL A 306 -46.96 -20.99 0.43
N ALA A 307 -46.63 -21.89 1.39
CA ALA A 307 -47.46 -23.02 1.79
C ALA A 307 -48.32 -22.80 3.04
N GLY A 308 -48.44 -21.58 3.53
CA GLY A 308 -49.09 -21.24 4.81
C GLY A 308 -50.11 -20.11 4.75
N ASP A 309 -50.98 -20.05 3.72
CA ASP A 309 -52.18 -19.24 3.82
C ASP A 309 -53.25 -19.69 2.82
N ALA A 310 -53.95 -20.80 3.13
CA ALA A 310 -55.23 -21.19 2.52
C ALA A 310 -56.00 -22.06 3.47
N SER A 311 -56.57 -21.46 4.54
CA SER A 311 -57.81 -21.94 5.20
C SER A 311 -58.22 -20.96 6.31
N VAL A 312 -59.33 -20.34 6.11
CA VAL A 312 -60.40 -19.66 6.82
C VAL A 312 -60.60 -18.25 6.36
#